data_f47726c02135ec7aa5b8a8bbe2704a64
#
_entry.id   f47726c02135ec7aa5b8a8bbe2704a64
#
_cell.length_a   1.000
_cell.length_b   1.000
_cell.length_c   1.000
_cell.angle_alpha   90.00
_cell.angle_beta   90.00
_cell.angle_gamma   90.00
#
_symmetry.space_group_name_H-M   'P 1'
#
loop_
_entity.id
_entity.type
_entity.pdbx_description
1 polymer ?
#
loop_
_entity_poly.entity_id
_entity_poly.type
_entity_poly.pdbx_seq_one_letter_code
_entity_poly.pdbx_strand_id
1 'polypeptide(L)'
;MAEQPMVKIQGLNSYYGKGRERHQVLHDVSLTLAPGEVLGIVGESGSGKSTLAKCILGVVKDIEGTLEVTAFRPQMVFQDPYGSLNPAKSVGWFLEEPLRVLGVKDKKERRAQAIDMLCQVGLGEEHYARRPSQLSGGQRQRVAIAAALIGGSRLIVLDEPVSALDVTMQAQILQLLVDLKAKFRLSYLFISHDLAVVYQICDRVAVMYQGEIVEQGDVDEIYDNPQHDYTKKLLQASLALEE
;
A
#
# COMPACT_ATOMS: atom_id res chain seq x y z
N MET A 1 26.07 -11.43 -1.30
CA MET A 1 25.63 -10.84 -0.01
C MET A 1 24.12 -10.75 -0.09
N ALA A 2 23.39 -11.23 0.92
CA ALA A 2 21.93 -11.08 0.92
C ALA A 2 21.59 -9.59 0.94
N GLU A 3 20.68 -9.17 0.06
CA GLU A 3 20.23 -7.78 -0.03
C GLU A 3 19.48 -7.41 1.25
N GLN A 4 19.73 -6.23 1.82
CA GLN A 4 19.11 -5.81 3.07
C GLN A 4 17.61 -5.62 2.85
N PRO A 5 16.72 -6.15 3.71
CA PRO A 5 15.27 -6.02 3.52
C PRO A 5 14.83 -4.54 3.57
N MET A 6 13.78 -4.21 2.80
CA MET A 6 13.15 -2.89 2.81
C MET A 6 12.44 -2.61 4.13
N VAL A 7 11.81 -3.66 4.71
CA VAL A 7 11.19 -3.64 6.03
C VAL A 7 11.61 -4.90 6.78
N LYS A 8 12.00 -4.74 8.05
CA LYS A 8 12.24 -5.85 8.97
C LYS A 8 11.54 -5.54 10.28
N ILE A 9 10.65 -6.42 10.69
CA ILE A 9 9.88 -6.35 11.92
C ILE A 9 10.14 -7.60 12.74
N GLN A 10 10.41 -7.42 14.05
CA GLN A 10 10.63 -8.51 14.99
C GLN A 10 9.94 -8.18 16.33
N GLY A 11 8.97 -9.01 16.70
CA GLY A 11 8.26 -8.89 17.97
C GLY A 11 7.53 -7.56 18.15
N LEU A 12 6.96 -6.99 17.07
CA LEU A 12 6.33 -5.67 17.12
C LEU A 12 5.00 -5.74 17.86
N ASN A 13 4.91 -4.94 18.90
CA ASN A 13 3.67 -4.63 19.60
C ASN A 13 3.32 -3.18 19.38
N SER A 14 2.05 -2.85 19.18
CA SER A 14 1.62 -1.46 19.03
C SER A 14 0.39 -1.16 19.87
N TYR A 15 0.30 0.11 20.29
CA TYR A 15 -0.70 0.55 21.23
C TYR A 15 -1.37 1.85 20.79
N TYR A 16 -2.64 2.01 21.16
CA TYR A 16 -3.40 3.26 21.03
C TYR A 16 -3.93 3.68 22.39
N GLY A 17 -4.23 4.98 22.50
CA GLY A 17 -4.71 5.56 23.76
C GLY A 17 -3.56 5.94 24.70
N LYS A 18 -3.89 6.38 25.91
CA LYS A 18 -2.93 6.75 26.96
C LYS A 18 -3.43 6.33 28.34
N GLY A 19 -2.50 6.03 29.22
CA GLY A 19 -2.83 5.69 30.61
C GLY A 19 -3.77 4.49 30.71
N ARG A 20 -4.95 4.65 31.34
CA ARG A 20 -5.92 3.57 31.53
C ARG A 20 -6.66 3.15 30.25
N GLU A 21 -6.65 3.97 29.22
CA GLU A 21 -7.27 3.68 27.93
C GLU A 21 -6.26 3.14 26.90
N ARG A 22 -5.01 2.91 27.30
CA ARG A 22 -4.00 2.30 26.42
C ARG A 22 -4.41 0.86 26.13
N HIS A 23 -4.64 0.53 24.87
CA HIS A 23 -4.98 -0.81 24.41
C HIS A 23 -4.03 -1.26 23.32
N GLN A 24 -3.68 -2.53 23.34
CA GLN A 24 -2.80 -3.15 22.37
C GLN A 24 -3.60 -3.53 21.11
N VAL A 25 -3.00 -3.32 19.94
CA VAL A 25 -3.61 -3.64 18.64
C VAL A 25 -2.75 -4.60 17.83
N LEU A 26 -1.43 -4.52 17.94
CA LEU A 26 -0.52 -5.51 17.36
C LEU A 26 0.14 -6.31 18.47
N HIS A 27 0.24 -7.62 18.25
CA HIS A 27 0.75 -8.59 19.21
C HIS A 27 1.88 -9.40 18.57
N ASP A 28 3.12 -9.18 19.00
CA ASP A 28 4.31 -9.95 18.60
C ASP A 28 4.48 -10.16 17.08
N VAL A 29 4.16 -9.12 16.30
CA VAL A 29 4.21 -9.19 14.82
C VAL A 29 5.64 -9.27 14.34
N SER A 30 5.94 -10.28 13.51
CA SER A 30 7.27 -10.45 12.90
C SER A 30 7.11 -10.74 11.40
N LEU A 31 7.75 -9.92 10.55
CA LEU A 31 7.78 -10.09 9.09
C LEU A 31 8.98 -9.40 8.47
N THR A 32 9.26 -9.75 7.22
CA THR A 32 10.24 -9.06 6.37
C THR A 32 9.63 -8.77 5.01
N LEU A 33 10.03 -7.65 4.40
CA LEU A 33 9.74 -7.31 3.02
C LEU A 33 11.06 -7.08 2.28
N ALA A 34 11.31 -7.87 1.25
CA ALA A 34 12.53 -7.76 0.45
C ALA A 34 12.45 -6.63 -0.58
N PRO A 35 13.61 -6.14 -1.11
CA PRO A 35 13.62 -5.25 -2.25
C PRO A 35 12.96 -5.89 -3.49
N GLY A 36 12.04 -5.15 -4.14
CA GLY A 36 11.33 -5.63 -5.33
C GLY A 36 10.20 -6.64 -5.06
N GLU A 37 9.93 -6.96 -3.81
CA GLU A 37 8.86 -7.89 -3.39
C GLU A 37 7.50 -7.19 -3.26
N VAL A 38 6.43 -7.93 -3.53
CA VAL A 38 5.05 -7.60 -3.15
C VAL A 38 4.62 -8.53 -2.04
N LEU A 39 4.52 -8.00 -0.81
CA LEU A 39 4.03 -8.73 0.34
C LEU A 39 2.56 -8.37 0.58
N GLY A 40 1.68 -9.36 0.44
CA GLY A 40 0.26 -9.25 0.77
C GLY A 40 0.02 -9.32 2.28
N ILE A 41 -0.83 -8.45 2.81
CA ILE A 41 -1.36 -8.54 4.17
C ILE A 41 -2.86 -8.72 4.08
N VAL A 42 -3.34 -9.89 4.49
CA VAL A 42 -4.76 -10.26 4.41
C VAL A 42 -5.35 -10.54 5.79
N GLY A 43 -6.66 -10.50 5.91
CA GLY A 43 -7.40 -10.77 7.15
C GLY A 43 -8.65 -9.89 7.26
N GLU A 44 -9.52 -10.19 8.21
CA GLU A 44 -10.77 -9.46 8.45
C GLU A 44 -10.56 -7.99 8.81
N SER A 45 -11.65 -7.21 8.70
CA SER A 45 -11.65 -5.82 9.19
C SER A 45 -11.36 -5.80 10.69
N GLY A 46 -10.47 -4.87 11.11
CA GLY A 46 -10.06 -4.78 12.52
C GLY A 46 -8.92 -5.73 12.92
N SER A 47 -8.40 -6.58 12.03
CA SER A 47 -7.27 -7.49 12.37
C SER A 47 -5.93 -6.79 12.63
N GLY A 48 -5.81 -5.47 12.38
CA GLY A 48 -4.58 -4.71 12.64
C GLY A 48 -3.80 -4.28 11.39
N LYS A 49 -4.19 -4.65 10.17
CA LYS A 49 -3.47 -4.39 8.91
C LYS A 49 -3.10 -2.91 8.71
N SER A 50 -4.08 -2.02 8.82
CA SER A 50 -3.84 -0.57 8.67
C SER A 50 -3.01 0.01 9.83
N THR A 51 -3.02 -0.62 11.01
CA THR A 51 -2.14 -0.25 12.12
C THR A 51 -0.70 -0.63 11.81
N LEU A 52 -0.47 -1.84 11.29
CA LEU A 52 0.86 -2.28 10.83
C LEU A 52 1.42 -1.34 9.76
N ALA A 53 0.59 -0.98 8.76
CA ALA A 53 0.96 0.03 7.75
C ALA A 53 1.39 1.36 8.37
N LYS A 54 0.61 1.88 9.33
CA LYS A 54 0.92 3.13 10.04
C LYS A 54 2.18 3.05 10.89
N CYS A 55 2.51 1.88 11.47
CA CYS A 55 3.79 1.66 12.15
C CYS A 55 4.95 1.76 11.15
N ILE A 56 4.88 1.07 10.01
CA ILE A 56 5.91 1.11 8.96
C ILE A 56 6.12 2.53 8.42
N LEU A 57 5.07 3.32 8.32
CA LEU A 57 5.13 4.73 7.90
C LEU A 57 5.59 5.69 9.01
N GLY A 58 5.82 5.19 10.23
CA GLY A 58 6.22 6.01 11.38
C GLY A 58 5.12 6.94 11.92
N VAL A 59 3.86 6.69 11.56
CA VAL A 59 2.69 7.44 12.05
C VAL A 59 2.32 6.98 13.46
N VAL A 60 2.25 5.68 13.71
CA VAL A 60 2.08 5.09 15.04
C VAL A 60 3.46 4.94 15.67
N LYS A 61 3.67 5.57 16.82
CA LYS A 61 4.97 5.64 17.51
C LYS A 61 4.98 4.90 18.85
N ASP A 62 3.81 4.58 19.42
CA ASP A 62 3.72 3.78 20.64
C ASP A 62 3.83 2.31 20.27
N ILE A 63 5.09 1.88 20.10
CA ILE A 63 5.47 0.55 19.66
C ILE A 63 6.56 -0.03 20.58
N GLU A 64 6.57 -1.34 20.73
CA GLU A 64 7.61 -2.14 21.37
C GLU A 64 8.08 -3.22 20.37
N GLY A 65 9.33 -3.68 20.52
CA GLY A 65 9.96 -4.58 19.55
C GLY A 65 10.87 -3.86 18.56
N THR A 66 11.20 -4.51 17.45
CA THR A 66 12.11 -3.96 16.43
C THR A 66 11.36 -3.67 15.13
N LEU A 67 11.50 -2.46 14.62
CA LEU A 67 11.01 -2.03 13.31
C LEU A 67 12.12 -1.26 12.57
N GLU A 68 12.66 -1.88 11.55
CA GLU A 68 13.67 -1.27 10.67
C GLU A 68 13.05 -1.04 9.29
N VAL A 69 13.08 0.20 8.80
CA VAL A 69 12.64 0.58 7.45
C VAL A 69 13.80 1.26 6.76
N THR A 70 14.36 0.58 5.73
CA THR A 70 15.51 1.08 4.98
C THR A 70 15.12 1.98 3.82
N ALA A 71 13.85 1.95 3.43
CA ALA A 71 13.32 2.75 2.34
C ALA A 71 13.33 4.25 2.66
N PHE A 72 13.78 5.04 1.69
CA PHE A 72 13.67 6.49 1.78
C PHE A 72 12.22 6.93 1.67
N ARG A 73 11.67 7.54 2.73
CA ARG A 73 10.33 8.13 2.78
C ARG A 73 9.24 7.21 2.22
N PRO A 74 8.93 6.08 2.85
CA PRO A 74 7.85 5.21 2.41
C PRO A 74 6.54 6.00 2.25
N GLN A 75 5.76 5.67 1.23
CA GLN A 75 4.53 6.36 0.89
C GLN A 75 3.34 5.42 1.01
N MET A 76 2.14 5.98 1.09
CA MET A 76 0.90 5.22 1.16
C MET A 76 -0.11 5.68 0.11
N VAL A 77 -0.74 4.72 -0.53
CA VAL A 77 -1.96 4.92 -1.31
C VAL A 77 -3.13 4.39 -0.49
N PHE A 78 -4.08 5.27 -0.18
CA PHE A 78 -5.21 4.96 0.69
C PHE A 78 -6.36 4.32 -0.08
N GLN A 79 -7.21 3.59 0.63
CA GLN A 79 -8.42 2.93 0.13
C GLN A 79 -9.38 3.92 -0.55
N ASP A 80 -9.55 5.13 -0.02
CA ASP A 80 -10.40 6.18 -0.60
C ASP A 80 -9.54 7.29 -1.21
N PRO A 81 -9.32 7.25 -2.54
CA PRO A 81 -8.58 8.31 -3.24
C PRO A 81 -9.31 9.65 -3.19
N TYR A 82 -10.64 9.66 -3.05
CA TYR A 82 -11.42 10.89 -2.98
C TYR A 82 -11.18 11.63 -1.66
N GLY A 83 -11.17 10.89 -0.55
CA GLY A 83 -10.86 11.44 0.77
C GLY A 83 -9.39 11.88 0.93
N SER A 84 -8.47 11.27 0.17
CA SER A 84 -7.05 11.61 0.21
C SER A 84 -6.67 12.84 -0.63
N LEU A 85 -7.47 13.19 -1.66
CA LEU A 85 -7.23 14.32 -2.56
C LEU A 85 -8.08 15.52 -2.15
N ASN A 86 -7.46 16.64 -1.75
CA ASN A 86 -8.19 17.87 -1.41
C ASN A 86 -8.98 18.40 -2.63
N PRO A 87 -10.33 18.43 -2.60
CA PRO A 87 -11.15 18.78 -3.76
C PRO A 87 -10.95 20.21 -4.27
N ALA A 88 -10.38 21.09 -3.44
CA ALA A 88 -10.09 22.48 -3.83
C ALA A 88 -8.81 22.65 -4.65
N LYS A 89 -7.96 21.62 -4.71
CA LYS A 89 -6.66 21.67 -5.38
C LYS A 89 -6.68 20.93 -6.72
N SER A 90 -5.79 21.32 -7.63
CA SER A 90 -5.60 20.61 -8.91
C SER A 90 -4.69 19.40 -8.77
N VAL A 91 -4.76 18.48 -9.73
CA VAL A 91 -3.85 17.34 -9.84
C VAL A 91 -2.39 17.78 -9.82
N GLY A 92 -2.05 18.81 -10.59
CA GLY A 92 -0.70 19.37 -10.62
C GLY A 92 -0.23 19.84 -9.26
N TRP A 93 -1.12 20.42 -8.45
CA TRP A 93 -0.76 20.83 -7.09
C TRP A 93 -0.34 19.63 -6.23
N PHE A 94 -1.09 18.51 -6.30
CA PHE A 94 -0.77 17.27 -5.57
C PHE A 94 0.57 16.69 -5.97
N LEU A 95 0.85 16.65 -7.27
CA LEU A 95 2.10 16.08 -7.77
C LEU A 95 3.29 17.00 -7.49
N GLU A 96 3.09 18.32 -7.48
CA GLU A 96 4.17 19.25 -7.14
C GLU A 96 4.47 19.33 -5.65
N GLU A 97 3.53 18.97 -4.77
CA GLU A 97 3.72 19.12 -3.31
C GLU A 97 4.89 18.26 -2.78
N PRO A 98 5.00 16.95 -3.09
CA PRO A 98 6.15 16.14 -2.70
C PRO A 98 7.48 16.72 -3.21
N LEU A 99 7.49 17.25 -4.42
CA LEU A 99 8.68 17.87 -5.02
C LEU A 99 9.11 19.16 -4.29
N ARG A 100 8.13 19.96 -3.82
CA ARG A 100 8.42 21.14 -2.98
C ARG A 100 9.06 20.71 -1.65
N VAL A 101 8.52 19.68 -1.02
CA VAL A 101 9.07 19.11 0.22
C VAL A 101 10.48 18.56 0.03
N LEU A 102 10.79 18.03 -1.17
CA LEU A 102 12.14 17.60 -1.56
C LEU A 102 13.08 18.75 -1.92
N GLY A 103 12.60 20.00 -1.94
CA GLY A 103 13.43 21.17 -2.21
C GLY A 103 13.58 21.54 -3.68
N VAL A 104 12.81 20.96 -4.60
CA VAL A 104 12.77 21.38 -6.00
C VAL A 104 12.13 22.77 -6.09
N LYS A 105 12.96 23.81 -6.25
CA LYS A 105 12.53 25.22 -6.18
C LYS A 105 11.93 25.71 -7.51
N ASP A 106 12.44 25.24 -8.65
CA ASP A 106 11.97 25.68 -9.95
C ASP A 106 10.56 25.14 -10.25
N LYS A 107 9.65 26.07 -10.51
CA LYS A 107 8.25 25.75 -10.86
C LYS A 107 8.12 25.04 -12.19
N LYS A 108 8.94 25.40 -13.18
CA LYS A 108 8.91 24.75 -14.50
C LYS A 108 9.38 23.30 -14.40
N GLU A 109 10.42 23.07 -13.63
CA GLU A 109 10.95 21.73 -13.36
C GLU A 109 9.91 20.86 -12.64
N ARG A 110 9.28 21.36 -11.55
CA ARG A 110 8.21 20.62 -10.86
C ARG A 110 7.06 20.27 -11.79
N ARG A 111 6.61 21.24 -12.62
CA ARG A 111 5.55 20.98 -13.59
C ARG A 111 5.93 19.90 -14.60
N ALA A 112 7.15 19.96 -15.13
CA ALA A 112 7.65 18.96 -16.08
C ALA A 112 7.68 17.55 -15.47
N GLN A 113 8.20 17.42 -14.23
CA GLN A 113 8.22 16.15 -13.50
C GLN A 113 6.80 15.65 -13.19
N ALA A 114 5.87 16.54 -12.83
CA ALA A 114 4.47 16.19 -12.58
C ALA A 114 3.77 15.68 -13.85
N ILE A 115 3.99 16.31 -15.00
CA ILE A 115 3.42 15.87 -16.28
C ILE A 115 4.04 14.53 -16.70
N ASP A 116 5.35 14.36 -16.56
CA ASP A 116 6.00 13.07 -16.84
C ASP A 116 5.39 11.96 -15.97
N MET A 117 5.23 12.19 -14.67
CA MET A 117 4.63 11.21 -13.76
C MET A 117 3.17 10.90 -14.13
N LEU A 118 2.38 11.87 -14.60
CA LEU A 118 1.04 11.61 -15.13
C LEU A 118 1.10 10.64 -16.33
N CYS A 119 2.02 10.86 -17.26
CA CYS A 119 2.22 9.96 -18.38
C CYS A 119 2.61 8.54 -17.92
N GLN A 120 3.44 8.41 -16.86
CA GLN A 120 3.84 7.12 -16.32
C GLN A 120 2.64 6.30 -15.76
N VAL A 121 1.61 6.97 -15.26
CA VAL A 121 0.39 6.31 -14.77
C VAL A 121 -0.73 6.26 -15.83
N GLY A 122 -0.42 6.56 -17.10
CA GLY A 122 -1.38 6.50 -18.21
C GLY A 122 -2.39 7.64 -18.24
N LEU A 123 -2.00 8.83 -17.74
CA LEU A 123 -2.79 10.07 -17.82
C LEU A 123 -2.03 11.10 -18.66
N GLY A 124 -2.77 11.91 -19.46
CA GLY A 124 -2.16 12.96 -20.26
C GLY A 124 -1.98 14.29 -19.49
N GLU A 125 -1.25 15.25 -20.13
CA GLU A 125 -1.02 16.59 -19.56
C GLU A 125 -2.33 17.35 -19.27
N GLU A 126 -3.40 17.07 -20.01
CA GLU A 126 -4.72 17.69 -19.81
C GLU A 126 -5.31 17.43 -18.41
N HIS A 127 -4.84 16.38 -17.71
CA HIS A 127 -5.24 16.07 -16.33
C HIS A 127 -4.57 16.98 -15.30
N TYR A 128 -3.43 17.60 -15.63
CA TYR A 128 -2.67 18.43 -14.68
C TYR A 128 -3.48 19.59 -14.09
N ALA A 129 -4.33 20.24 -14.89
CA ALA A 129 -5.16 21.36 -14.43
C ALA A 129 -6.48 20.92 -13.79
N ARG A 130 -6.89 19.66 -13.97
CA ARG A 130 -8.15 19.14 -13.46
C ARG A 130 -8.16 19.07 -11.91
N ARG A 131 -9.37 19.14 -11.35
CA ARG A 131 -9.62 18.87 -9.91
C ARG A 131 -10.10 17.44 -9.73
N PRO A 132 -10.00 16.87 -8.51
CA PRO A 132 -10.46 15.51 -8.22
C PRO A 132 -11.91 15.23 -8.64
N SER A 133 -12.80 16.21 -8.52
CA SER A 133 -14.22 16.08 -8.94
C SER A 133 -14.43 15.90 -10.44
N GLN A 134 -13.42 16.22 -11.25
CA GLN A 134 -13.43 16.12 -12.72
C GLN A 134 -12.79 14.82 -13.23
N LEU A 135 -12.43 13.92 -12.33
CA LEU A 135 -11.76 12.64 -12.62
C LEU A 135 -12.71 11.47 -12.33
N SER A 136 -12.60 10.39 -13.13
CA SER A 136 -13.22 9.10 -12.79
C SER A 136 -12.54 8.47 -11.57
N GLY A 137 -13.14 7.42 -10.98
CA GLY A 137 -12.56 6.66 -9.87
C GLY A 137 -11.15 6.16 -10.19
N GLY A 138 -10.98 5.46 -11.32
CA GLY A 138 -9.68 4.96 -11.76
C GLY A 138 -8.66 6.06 -12.07
N GLN A 139 -9.10 7.22 -12.61
CA GLN A 139 -8.19 8.36 -12.81
C GLN A 139 -7.71 8.95 -11.49
N ARG A 140 -8.58 9.05 -10.48
CA ARG A 140 -8.18 9.47 -9.12
C ARG A 140 -7.19 8.52 -8.51
N GLN A 141 -7.40 7.20 -8.66
CA GLN A 141 -6.47 6.17 -8.17
C GLN A 141 -5.10 6.31 -8.83
N ARG A 142 -5.05 6.51 -10.16
CA ARG A 142 -3.80 6.78 -10.89
C ARG A 142 -3.08 8.03 -10.40
N VAL A 143 -3.80 9.10 -10.08
CA VAL A 143 -3.23 10.33 -9.49
C VAL A 143 -2.68 10.06 -8.09
N ALA A 144 -3.38 9.28 -7.24
CA ALA A 144 -2.89 8.92 -5.91
C ALA A 144 -1.58 8.09 -6.00
N ILE A 145 -1.53 7.12 -6.92
CA ILE A 145 -0.32 6.33 -7.20
C ILE A 145 0.82 7.26 -7.69
N ALA A 146 0.54 8.16 -8.62
CA ALA A 146 1.52 9.12 -9.12
C ALA A 146 2.09 10.00 -8.01
N ALA A 147 1.24 10.48 -7.10
CA ALA A 147 1.66 11.31 -5.96
C ALA A 147 2.56 10.54 -4.98
N ALA A 148 2.30 9.25 -4.77
CA ALA A 148 3.14 8.39 -3.95
C ALA A 148 4.53 8.13 -4.58
N LEU A 149 4.61 8.07 -5.91
CA LEU A 149 5.83 7.74 -6.63
C LEU A 149 6.74 8.93 -6.89
N ILE A 150 6.17 10.12 -7.15
CA ILE A 150 6.92 11.29 -7.62
C ILE A 150 8.00 11.76 -6.62
N GLY A 151 7.86 11.40 -5.34
CA GLY A 151 8.83 11.65 -4.29
C GLY A 151 10.04 10.72 -4.31
N GLY A 152 10.12 9.75 -5.23
CA GLY A 152 11.23 8.81 -5.36
C GLY A 152 11.26 7.70 -4.31
N SER A 153 10.15 7.46 -3.59
CA SER A 153 10.05 6.31 -2.69
C SER A 153 10.09 4.99 -3.46
N ARG A 154 10.77 4.00 -2.89
CA ARG A 154 10.78 2.62 -3.41
C ARG A 154 9.92 1.66 -2.60
N LEU A 155 9.36 2.11 -1.49
CA LEU A 155 8.41 1.35 -0.68
C LEU A 155 7.06 2.07 -0.68
N ILE A 156 6.05 1.40 -1.22
CA ILE A 156 4.68 1.92 -1.26
C ILE A 156 3.78 0.96 -0.48
N VAL A 157 3.08 1.49 0.49
CA VAL A 157 1.98 0.80 1.17
C VAL A 157 0.71 1.05 0.36
N LEU A 158 0.07 0.00 -0.09
CA LEU A 158 -1.16 0.01 -0.86
C LEU A 158 -2.29 -0.53 0.05
N ASP A 159 -3.11 0.37 0.61
CA ASP A 159 -4.20 -0.02 1.51
C ASP A 159 -5.51 -0.09 0.72
N GLU A 160 -5.93 -1.30 0.37
CA GLU A 160 -7.11 -1.63 -0.45
C GLU A 160 -7.18 -0.81 -1.76
N PRO A 161 -6.13 -0.82 -2.59
CA PRO A 161 -5.99 0.14 -3.70
C PRO A 161 -7.01 -0.04 -4.82
N VAL A 162 -7.78 -1.12 -4.84
CA VAL A 162 -8.74 -1.44 -5.91
C VAL A 162 -10.16 -1.72 -5.40
N SER A 163 -10.41 -1.76 -4.09
CA SER A 163 -11.68 -2.20 -3.49
C SER A 163 -12.91 -1.38 -3.89
N ALA A 164 -12.72 -0.10 -4.27
CA ALA A 164 -13.81 0.80 -4.68
C ALA A 164 -13.99 0.89 -6.21
N LEU A 165 -13.33 0.02 -6.99
CA LEU A 165 -13.33 0.04 -8.45
C LEU A 165 -14.11 -1.15 -9.01
N ASP A 166 -14.69 -0.99 -10.21
CA ASP A 166 -15.24 -2.13 -10.96
C ASP A 166 -14.14 -3.08 -11.46
N VAL A 167 -14.51 -4.31 -11.79
CA VAL A 167 -13.58 -5.40 -12.16
C VAL A 167 -12.63 -5.00 -13.29
N THR A 168 -13.14 -4.28 -14.31
CA THR A 168 -12.32 -3.85 -15.44
C THR A 168 -11.26 -2.82 -15.01
N MET A 169 -11.66 -1.86 -14.17
CA MET A 169 -10.74 -0.85 -13.64
C MET A 169 -9.75 -1.47 -12.64
N GLN A 170 -10.17 -2.46 -11.83
CA GLN A 170 -9.28 -3.21 -10.95
C GLN A 170 -8.13 -3.85 -11.74
N ALA A 171 -8.46 -4.62 -12.81
CA ALA A 171 -7.45 -5.24 -13.65
C ALA A 171 -6.45 -4.23 -14.25
N GLN A 172 -6.95 -3.07 -14.69
CA GLN A 172 -6.09 -1.99 -15.23
C GLN A 172 -5.16 -1.38 -14.18
N ILE A 173 -5.63 -1.21 -12.93
CA ILE A 173 -4.79 -0.68 -11.84
C ILE A 173 -3.77 -1.72 -11.39
N LEU A 174 -4.15 -3.01 -11.30
CA LEU A 174 -3.21 -4.08 -10.95
C LEU A 174 -2.10 -4.20 -12.00
N GLN A 175 -2.43 -4.19 -13.29
CA GLN A 175 -1.43 -4.20 -14.36
C GLN A 175 -0.51 -2.96 -14.29
N LEU A 176 -1.07 -1.78 -14.04
CA LEU A 176 -0.27 -0.56 -13.83
C LEU A 176 0.71 -0.71 -12.66
N LEU A 177 0.29 -1.28 -11.54
CA LEU A 177 1.16 -1.51 -10.37
C LEU A 177 2.31 -2.48 -10.70
N VAL A 178 2.03 -3.55 -11.47
CA VAL A 178 3.06 -4.48 -11.96
C VAL A 178 4.08 -3.76 -12.85
N ASP A 179 3.61 -2.96 -13.82
CA ASP A 179 4.48 -2.22 -14.74
C ASP A 179 5.36 -1.19 -13.99
N LEU A 180 4.77 -0.46 -13.04
CA LEU A 180 5.48 0.51 -12.22
C LEU A 180 6.50 -0.16 -11.29
N LYS A 181 6.15 -1.34 -10.69
CA LYS A 181 7.08 -2.14 -9.88
C LYS A 181 8.33 -2.48 -10.68
N ALA A 182 8.18 -3.01 -11.87
CA ALA A 182 9.29 -3.37 -12.74
C ALA A 182 10.12 -2.14 -13.14
N LYS A 183 9.46 -1.05 -13.54
CA LYS A 183 10.10 0.17 -14.05
C LYS A 183 10.90 0.91 -12.98
N PHE A 184 10.34 1.08 -11.80
CA PHE A 184 10.92 1.87 -10.71
C PHE A 184 11.58 1.02 -9.61
N ARG A 185 11.60 -0.32 -9.76
CA ARG A 185 12.11 -1.29 -8.76
C ARG A 185 11.46 -1.07 -7.40
N LEU A 186 10.13 -1.06 -7.40
CA LEU A 186 9.33 -0.82 -6.20
C LEU A 186 9.14 -2.11 -5.41
N SER A 187 9.01 -1.95 -4.09
CA SER A 187 8.47 -2.97 -3.19
C SER A 187 7.11 -2.50 -2.69
N TYR A 188 6.15 -3.41 -2.59
CA TYR A 188 4.81 -3.11 -2.12
C TYR A 188 4.49 -3.86 -0.83
N LEU A 189 3.92 -3.17 0.14
CA LEU A 189 3.10 -3.77 1.17
C LEU A 189 1.64 -3.64 0.70
N PHE A 190 1.05 -4.74 0.26
CA PHE A 190 -0.28 -4.76 -0.37
C PHE A 190 -1.33 -5.27 0.61
N ILE A 191 -2.19 -4.38 1.11
CA ILE A 191 -3.26 -4.72 2.04
C ILE A 191 -4.55 -4.90 1.25
N SER A 192 -5.19 -6.06 1.40
CA SER A 192 -6.49 -6.35 0.80
C SER A 192 -7.27 -7.37 1.64
N HIS A 193 -8.59 -7.33 1.52
CA HIS A 193 -9.49 -8.39 1.95
C HIS A 193 -9.90 -9.31 0.79
N ASP A 194 -9.62 -8.91 -0.46
CA ASP A 194 -9.88 -9.68 -1.68
C ASP A 194 -8.68 -10.59 -1.96
N LEU A 195 -8.89 -11.90 -1.72
CA LEU A 195 -7.87 -12.91 -1.87
C LEU A 195 -7.54 -13.19 -3.33
N ALA A 196 -8.48 -13.06 -4.26
CA ALA A 196 -8.22 -13.25 -5.69
C ALA A 196 -7.27 -12.16 -6.22
N VAL A 197 -7.44 -10.92 -5.76
CA VAL A 197 -6.53 -9.81 -6.07
C VAL A 197 -5.14 -10.06 -5.48
N VAL A 198 -5.05 -10.54 -4.25
CA VAL A 198 -3.77 -10.85 -3.59
C VAL A 198 -3.02 -11.95 -4.34
N TYR A 199 -3.70 -13.02 -4.74
CA TYR A 199 -3.11 -14.10 -5.52
C TYR A 199 -2.51 -13.63 -6.84
N GLN A 200 -3.14 -12.64 -7.50
CA GLN A 200 -2.68 -12.12 -8.80
C GLN A 200 -1.41 -11.28 -8.74
N ILE A 201 -1.15 -10.58 -7.61
CA ILE A 201 -0.09 -9.57 -7.58
C ILE A 201 1.01 -9.85 -6.56
N CYS A 202 0.73 -10.60 -5.48
CA CYS A 202 1.66 -10.79 -4.38
C CYS A 202 2.62 -11.94 -4.63
N ASP A 203 3.87 -11.75 -4.24
CA ASP A 203 4.90 -12.79 -4.23
C ASP A 203 4.74 -13.68 -2.97
N ARG A 204 4.49 -13.03 -1.82
CA ARG A 204 4.25 -13.66 -0.52
C ARG A 204 3.04 -13.03 0.17
N VAL A 205 2.48 -13.77 1.13
CA VAL A 205 1.32 -13.35 1.91
C VAL A 205 1.56 -13.56 3.40
N ALA A 206 1.09 -12.63 4.22
CA ALA A 206 0.97 -12.77 5.67
C ALA A 206 -0.50 -12.61 6.07
N VAL A 207 -1.03 -13.63 6.73
CA VAL A 207 -2.41 -13.69 7.22
C VAL A 207 -2.47 -13.13 8.62
N MET A 208 -3.28 -12.09 8.79
CA MET A 208 -3.37 -11.33 10.03
C MET A 208 -4.72 -11.56 10.71
N TYR A 209 -4.70 -11.97 11.98
CA TYR A 209 -5.87 -12.22 12.79
C TYR A 209 -5.68 -11.69 14.21
N GLN A 210 -6.62 -10.87 14.69
CA GLN A 210 -6.61 -10.29 16.05
C GLN A 210 -5.27 -9.67 16.48
N GLY A 211 -4.61 -8.97 15.55
CA GLY A 211 -3.35 -8.27 15.83
C GLY A 211 -2.09 -9.12 15.66
N GLU A 212 -2.20 -10.38 15.31
CA GLU A 212 -1.10 -11.34 15.14
C GLU A 212 -0.96 -11.75 13.67
N ILE A 213 0.25 -12.13 13.24
CA ILE A 213 0.45 -12.90 12.00
C ILE A 213 0.34 -14.38 12.36
N VAL A 214 -0.74 -15.00 11.92
CA VAL A 214 -1.03 -16.41 12.21
C VAL A 214 -0.42 -17.37 11.20
N GLU A 215 -0.17 -16.90 9.98
CA GLU A 215 0.48 -17.67 8.92
C GLU A 215 1.15 -16.72 7.91
N GLN A 216 2.29 -17.12 7.35
CA GLN A 216 2.95 -16.38 6.26
C GLN A 216 3.79 -17.33 5.42
N GLY A 217 3.84 -17.07 4.11
CA GLY A 217 4.58 -17.89 3.15
C GLY A 217 4.45 -17.37 1.73
N ASP A 218 4.96 -18.13 0.78
CA ASP A 218 4.74 -17.87 -0.64
C ASP A 218 3.25 -17.95 -0.96
N VAL A 219 2.78 -17.12 -1.89
CA VAL A 219 1.34 -17.02 -2.17
C VAL A 219 0.75 -18.37 -2.56
N ASP A 220 1.41 -19.14 -3.43
CA ASP A 220 0.95 -20.45 -3.85
C ASP A 220 0.85 -21.43 -2.68
N GLU A 221 1.84 -21.43 -1.76
CA GLU A 221 1.85 -22.32 -0.59
C GLU A 221 0.68 -22.03 0.35
N ILE A 222 0.41 -20.74 0.63
CA ILE A 222 -0.69 -20.34 1.52
C ILE A 222 -2.05 -20.68 0.92
N TYR A 223 -2.21 -20.57 -0.41
CA TYR A 223 -3.49 -20.84 -1.08
C TYR A 223 -3.73 -22.33 -1.29
N ASP A 224 -2.70 -23.10 -1.65
CA ASP A 224 -2.85 -24.53 -1.95
C ASP A 224 -2.81 -25.41 -0.70
N ASN A 225 -2.05 -25.00 0.32
CA ASN A 225 -1.83 -25.82 1.52
C ASN A 225 -1.84 -25.00 2.83
N PRO A 226 -2.93 -24.26 3.13
CA PRO A 226 -3.02 -23.47 4.35
C PRO A 226 -2.92 -24.35 5.59
N GLN A 227 -2.10 -23.97 6.56
CA GLN A 227 -1.89 -24.73 7.79
C GLN A 227 -2.81 -24.26 8.92
N HIS A 228 -2.94 -22.93 9.09
CA HIS A 228 -3.72 -22.35 10.16
C HIS A 228 -5.23 -22.41 9.88
N ASP A 229 -6.04 -22.78 10.88
CA ASP A 229 -7.50 -22.93 10.73
C ASP A 229 -8.21 -21.66 10.31
N TYR A 230 -7.71 -20.50 10.72
CA TYR A 230 -8.25 -19.21 10.28
C TYR A 230 -7.98 -18.96 8.79
N THR A 231 -6.79 -19.29 8.31
CA THR A 231 -6.44 -19.18 6.87
C THR A 231 -7.35 -20.05 6.03
N LYS A 232 -7.59 -21.32 6.45
CA LYS A 232 -8.53 -22.22 5.77
C LYS A 232 -9.93 -21.63 5.66
N LYS A 233 -10.45 -21.09 6.77
CA LYS A 233 -11.77 -20.44 6.79
C LYS A 233 -11.83 -19.20 5.90
N LEU A 234 -10.77 -18.38 5.90
CA LEU A 234 -10.68 -17.17 5.10
C LEU A 234 -10.71 -17.50 3.61
N LEU A 235 -9.95 -18.49 3.17
CA LEU A 235 -9.92 -18.98 1.78
C LEU A 235 -11.26 -19.61 1.36
N GLN A 236 -11.86 -20.44 2.21
CA GLN A 236 -13.19 -21.03 1.94
C GLN A 236 -14.29 -19.98 1.78
N ALA A 237 -14.27 -18.93 2.62
CA ALA A 237 -15.24 -17.83 2.52
C ALA A 237 -15.07 -17.04 1.22
N SER A 238 -13.86 -16.87 0.72
CA SER A 238 -13.59 -16.18 -0.56
C SER A 238 -14.14 -16.98 -1.75
N LEU A 239 -13.92 -18.29 -1.77
CA LEU A 239 -14.43 -19.16 -2.86
C LEU A 239 -15.96 -19.22 -2.91
N ALA A 240 -16.63 -19.15 -1.75
CA ALA A 240 -18.11 -19.17 -1.68
C ALA A 240 -18.77 -17.87 -2.16
N LEU A 241 -18.02 -16.80 -2.37
CA LEU A 241 -18.53 -15.51 -2.91
C LEU A 241 -18.41 -15.42 -4.43
N GLU A 242 -17.71 -16.37 -5.07
CA GLU A 242 -17.52 -16.43 -6.53
C GLU A 242 -18.55 -17.35 -7.23
N GLU A 243 -19.34 -18.12 -6.46
CA GLU A 243 -20.49 -18.93 -6.95
C GLU A 243 -21.82 -18.11 -6.85
#